data_1ac51748929cc5fb5f52126d5e88c7b8
#
_entry.id   1ac51748929cc5fb5f52126d5e88c7b8
#
_cell.length_a   1.000
_cell.length_b   1.000
_cell.length_c   1.000
_cell.angle_alpha   90.00
_cell.angle_beta   90.00
_cell.angle_gamma   90.00
#
_symmetry.space_group_name_H-M   'P 1'
#
loop_
_entity.id
_entity.type
_entity.pdbx_description
1 polymer ?
#
loop_
_entity_poly.entity_id
_entity_poly.type
_entity_poly.pdbx_seq_one_letter_code
_entity_poly.pdbx_strand_id
1 'polypeptide(L)'
;MARPVTVTLDHDKSPEELKERIDANLDELTSGLAGKMALKVDRRWEGEILHFSAKAMFQKVTGTIELFPQHVRITVVLPDMLAGMAEKVTKQLQNKGALILEDKSG
;
A
#
# COMPACT_ATOMS: atom_id res chain seq x y z
N MET A 1 9.58 -9.70 -16.08
CA MET A 1 10.10 -9.57 -14.72
C MET A 1 9.22 -8.65 -13.90
N ALA A 2 8.93 -9.04 -12.68
CA ALA A 2 8.19 -8.16 -11.78
C ALA A 2 9.05 -6.99 -11.36
N ARG A 3 8.43 -5.83 -11.16
CA ARG A 3 9.15 -4.62 -10.77
C ARG A 3 8.70 -4.15 -9.40
N PRO A 4 9.59 -4.13 -8.41
CA PRO A 4 9.23 -3.61 -7.08
C PRO A 4 9.24 -2.09 -7.05
N VAL A 5 8.26 -1.53 -6.36
CA VAL A 5 8.16 -0.10 -6.10
C VAL A 5 8.16 0.06 -4.58
N THR A 6 9.05 0.89 -4.06
CA THR A 6 9.15 1.11 -2.63
C THR A 6 8.95 2.58 -2.30
N VAL A 7 8.09 2.83 -1.32
CA VAL A 7 7.81 4.17 -0.83
C VAL A 7 7.99 4.16 0.69
N THR A 8 8.69 5.16 1.21
CA THR A 8 8.89 5.32 2.64
C THR A 8 8.23 6.60 3.10
N LEU A 9 7.41 6.50 4.13
CA LEU A 9 6.65 7.64 4.67
C LEU A 9 6.91 7.77 6.17
N ASP A 10 7.21 8.98 6.60
CA ASP A 10 7.44 9.26 8.02
C ASP A 10 6.12 9.38 8.77
N HIS A 11 6.12 9.02 10.05
CA HIS A 11 4.95 9.14 10.90
C HIS A 11 5.36 9.32 12.34
N ASP A 12 4.39 9.69 13.17
CA ASP A 12 4.59 9.85 14.61
C ASP A 12 3.55 9.07 15.43
N LYS A 13 3.03 7.97 14.87
CA LYS A 13 1.92 7.24 15.47
C LYS A 13 2.38 5.93 16.07
N SER A 14 1.54 5.38 16.97
CA SER A 14 1.81 4.07 17.57
C SER A 14 1.54 2.96 16.55
N PRO A 15 2.15 1.78 16.75
CA PRO A 15 1.89 0.65 15.85
C PRO A 15 0.42 0.26 15.80
N GLU A 16 -0.28 0.31 16.93
CA GLU A 16 -1.70 -0.04 16.96
C GLU A 16 -2.53 0.93 16.11
N GLU A 17 -2.26 2.21 16.24
CA GLU A 17 -2.98 3.22 15.46
C GLU A 17 -2.69 3.07 13.98
N LEU A 18 -1.44 2.79 13.62
CA LEU A 18 -1.06 2.57 12.23
C LEU A 18 -1.81 1.37 11.65
N LYS A 19 -1.88 0.28 12.40
CA LYS A 19 -2.57 -0.91 11.91
C LYS A 19 -4.04 -0.62 11.64
N GLU A 20 -4.69 0.11 12.55
CA GLU A 20 -6.09 0.47 12.35
C GLU A 20 -6.29 1.34 11.11
N ARG A 21 -5.45 2.35 10.95
CA ARG A 21 -5.57 3.26 9.81
C ARG A 21 -5.32 2.55 8.49
N ILE A 22 -4.30 1.70 8.46
CA ILE A 22 -3.97 0.97 7.25
C ILE A 22 -5.07 -0.02 6.89
N ASP A 23 -5.58 -0.77 7.88
CA ASP A 23 -6.67 -1.71 7.61
C ASP A 23 -7.93 -1.00 7.11
N ALA A 24 -8.24 0.14 7.70
CA ALA A 24 -9.43 0.88 7.31
C ALA A 24 -9.34 1.47 5.92
N ASN A 25 -8.12 1.73 5.44
CA ASN A 25 -7.91 2.41 4.17
C ASN A 25 -7.21 1.55 3.11
N LEU A 26 -7.00 0.27 3.40
CA LEU A 26 -6.27 -0.59 2.49
C LEU A 26 -6.95 -0.71 1.12
N ASP A 27 -8.27 -0.84 1.12
CA ASP A 27 -9.01 -0.94 -0.13
C ASP A 27 -8.81 0.30 -1.00
N GLU A 28 -8.85 1.47 -0.37
CA GLU A 28 -8.64 2.72 -1.08
C GLU A 28 -7.20 2.84 -1.57
N LEU A 29 -6.23 2.40 -0.76
CA LEU A 29 -4.84 2.44 -1.15
C LEU A 29 -4.58 1.55 -2.35
N THR A 30 -5.18 0.36 -2.37
CA THR A 30 -4.95 -0.60 -3.45
C THR A 30 -5.82 -0.35 -4.67
N SER A 31 -6.94 0.33 -4.53
CA SER A 31 -7.83 0.57 -5.66
C SER A 31 -7.16 1.37 -6.76
N GLY A 32 -6.25 2.27 -6.39
CA GLY A 32 -5.51 3.04 -7.38
C GLY A 32 -4.47 2.23 -8.14
N LEU A 33 -4.11 1.05 -7.65
CA LEU A 33 -3.08 0.23 -8.27
C LEU A 33 -3.58 -0.50 -9.51
N ALA A 34 -4.88 -0.76 -9.58
CA ALA A 34 -5.45 -1.49 -10.70
C ALA A 34 -6.56 -0.69 -11.39
N GLY A 35 -6.61 0.62 -11.15
CA GLY A 35 -7.62 1.47 -11.74
C GLY A 35 -8.98 1.23 -11.10
N LYS A 36 -10.03 1.35 -11.92
CA LYS A 36 -11.40 1.24 -11.42
C LYS A 36 -11.95 -0.19 -11.48
N MET A 37 -11.10 -1.16 -11.71
CA MET A 37 -11.56 -2.54 -11.82
C MET A 37 -11.87 -3.09 -10.43
N ALA A 38 -12.85 -3.98 -10.37
CA ALA A 38 -13.18 -4.64 -9.13
C ALA A 38 -11.99 -5.48 -8.67
N LEU A 39 -11.57 -5.27 -7.43
CA LEU A 39 -10.42 -5.95 -6.89
C LEU A 39 -10.83 -6.87 -5.75
N LYS A 40 -10.19 -8.01 -5.72
CA LYS A 40 -10.25 -8.85 -4.54
C LYS A 40 -8.95 -8.60 -3.77
N VAL A 41 -9.08 -8.04 -2.59
CA VAL A 41 -7.92 -7.70 -1.76
C VAL A 41 -7.83 -8.69 -0.62
N ASP A 42 -6.70 -9.36 -0.53
CA ASP A 42 -6.39 -10.23 0.60
C ASP A 42 -5.31 -9.58 1.44
N ARG A 43 -5.40 -9.75 2.74
CA ARG A 43 -4.42 -9.17 3.65
C ARG A 43 -4.17 -10.10 4.83
N ARG A 44 -2.94 -10.04 5.33
CA ARG A 44 -2.56 -10.82 6.48
C ARG A 44 -1.46 -10.10 7.23
N TRP A 45 -1.67 -9.90 8.52
CA TRP A 45 -0.66 -9.32 9.39
C TRP A 45 0.28 -10.40 9.89
N GLU A 46 1.56 -10.10 9.86
CA GLU A 46 2.59 -10.94 10.45
C GLU A 46 3.47 -10.04 11.29
N GLY A 47 3.20 -9.99 12.59
CA GLY A 47 3.87 -9.02 13.43
C GLY A 47 3.52 -7.60 12.99
N GLU A 48 4.52 -6.83 12.63
CA GLU A 48 4.33 -5.46 12.18
C GLU A 48 4.49 -5.32 10.66
N ILE A 49 4.26 -6.40 9.96
CA ILE A 49 4.31 -6.43 8.50
C ILE A 49 2.95 -6.88 7.98
N LEU A 50 2.34 -6.06 7.15
CA LEU A 50 1.11 -6.42 6.49
C LEU A 50 1.44 -6.95 5.09
N HIS A 51 1.04 -8.18 4.84
CA HIS A 51 1.15 -8.76 3.50
C HIS A 51 -0.20 -8.59 2.81
N PHE A 52 -0.20 -8.04 1.62
CA PHE A 52 -1.44 -7.86 0.89
C PHE A 52 -1.28 -8.25 -0.56
N SER A 53 -2.39 -8.61 -1.18
CA SER A 53 -2.44 -8.85 -2.61
C SER A 53 -3.76 -8.32 -3.14
N ALA A 54 -3.73 -7.78 -4.34
CA ALA A 54 -4.91 -7.28 -5.02
C ALA A 54 -5.01 -7.97 -6.36
N LYS A 55 -6.13 -8.65 -6.60
CA LYS A 55 -6.38 -9.35 -7.84
C LYS A 55 -7.39 -8.62 -8.68
N ALA A 56 -7.05 -8.41 -9.95
CA ALA A 56 -7.98 -7.89 -10.95
C ALA A 56 -7.89 -8.82 -12.15
N MET A 57 -9.00 -9.29 -12.62
CA MET A 57 -9.14 -10.20 -13.77
C MET A 57 -7.93 -11.08 -14.09
N PHE A 58 -6.94 -10.56 -14.78
CA PHE A 58 -5.78 -11.33 -15.22
C PHE A 58 -4.49 -10.90 -14.53
N GLN A 59 -4.58 -10.03 -13.55
CA GLN A 59 -3.39 -9.46 -12.94
C GLN A 59 -3.46 -9.53 -11.43
N LYS A 60 -2.30 -9.71 -10.82
CA LYS A 60 -2.19 -9.76 -9.39
C LYS A 60 -1.04 -8.86 -8.95
N VAL A 61 -1.35 -7.94 -8.04
CA VAL A 61 -0.36 -7.06 -7.46
C VAL A 61 -0.17 -7.48 -6.01
N THR A 62 1.07 -7.72 -5.61
CA THR A 62 1.37 -8.09 -4.24
C THR A 62 2.22 -7.02 -3.59
N GLY A 63 2.20 -6.96 -2.27
CA GLY A 63 3.01 -6.00 -1.58
C GLY A 63 3.07 -6.24 -0.10
N THR A 64 3.89 -5.42 0.56
CA THR A 64 4.02 -5.43 2.00
C THR A 64 4.03 -4.01 2.52
N ILE A 65 3.52 -3.84 3.73
CA ILE A 65 3.62 -2.58 4.45
C ILE A 65 4.32 -2.90 5.76
N GLU A 66 5.54 -2.39 5.92
CA GLU A 66 6.34 -2.63 7.10
C GLU A 66 6.27 -1.42 8.02
N LEU A 67 5.93 -1.66 9.29
CA LEU A 67 5.79 -0.61 10.28
C LEU A 67 7.08 -0.47 11.09
N PHE A 68 7.64 0.72 11.08
CA PHE A 68 8.81 1.06 11.89
C PHE A 68 8.43 2.16 12.88
N PRO A 69 9.25 2.40 13.90
CA PRO A 69 8.88 3.40 14.92
C PRO A 69 8.64 4.79 14.40
N GLN A 70 9.33 5.20 13.34
CA GLN A 70 9.22 6.55 12.82
C GLN A 70 8.86 6.63 11.36
N HIS A 71 8.68 5.47 10.71
CA HIS A 71 8.32 5.48 9.30
C HIS A 71 7.61 4.18 8.92
N VAL A 72 6.99 4.20 7.75
CA VAL A 72 6.32 3.05 7.15
C VAL A 72 6.95 2.83 5.79
N ARG A 73 7.27 1.59 5.48
CA ARG A 73 7.78 1.25 4.16
C ARG A 73 6.74 0.42 3.42
N ILE A 74 6.31 0.93 2.28
CA ILE A 74 5.36 0.24 1.42
C ILE A 74 6.11 -0.27 0.21
N THR A 75 6.06 -1.58 -0.01
CA THR A 75 6.67 -2.20 -1.17
C THR A 75 5.58 -2.88 -1.98
N VAL A 76 5.51 -2.56 -3.27
CA VAL A 76 4.52 -3.16 -4.17
C VAL A 76 5.28 -3.79 -5.32
N VAL A 77 4.94 -5.04 -5.64
CA VAL A 77 5.55 -5.76 -6.76
C VAL A 77 4.57 -5.73 -7.93
N LEU A 78 4.95 -5.04 -8.99
CA LEU A 78 4.11 -4.92 -10.18
C LEU A 78 4.44 -6.04 -11.17
N PRO A 79 3.41 -6.70 -11.74
CA PRO A 79 3.66 -7.65 -12.82
C PRO A 79 4.18 -6.93 -14.06
N ASP A 80 4.75 -7.69 -14.99
CA ASP A 80 5.36 -7.12 -16.19
C ASP A 80 4.44 -6.16 -16.93
N MET A 81 3.17 -6.50 -17.02
CA MET A 81 2.21 -5.68 -17.75
C MET A 81 2.01 -4.30 -17.12
N LEU A 82 2.27 -4.19 -15.82
CA LEU A 82 2.09 -2.93 -15.11
C LEU A 82 3.41 -2.24 -14.80
N ALA A 83 4.54 -2.80 -15.23
CA ALA A 83 5.84 -2.24 -14.89
C ALA A 83 6.02 -0.81 -15.41
N GLY A 84 5.38 -0.49 -16.53
CA GLY A 84 5.43 0.87 -17.07
C GLY A 84 4.69 1.90 -16.23
N MET A 85 3.91 1.47 -15.25
CA MET A 85 3.16 2.35 -14.38
C MET A 85 3.86 2.61 -13.04
N ALA A 86 5.12 2.21 -12.93
CA ALA A 86 5.82 2.29 -11.65
C ALA A 86 5.84 3.71 -11.07
N GLU A 87 6.09 4.72 -11.90
CA GLU A 87 6.13 6.10 -11.42
C GLU A 87 4.76 6.56 -10.93
N LYS A 88 3.73 6.21 -11.67
CA LYS A 88 2.37 6.59 -11.30
C LYS A 88 1.96 5.90 -9.99
N VAL A 89 2.30 4.63 -9.86
CA VAL A 89 2.02 3.89 -8.63
C VAL A 89 2.77 4.51 -7.45
N THR A 90 4.03 4.86 -7.64
CA THR A 90 4.83 5.50 -6.61
C THR A 90 4.16 6.78 -6.11
N LYS A 91 3.71 7.63 -7.03
CA LYS A 91 3.05 8.88 -6.66
C LYS A 91 1.74 8.63 -5.92
N GLN A 92 0.96 7.66 -6.36
CA GLN A 92 -0.29 7.33 -5.69
C GLN A 92 -0.06 6.82 -4.28
N LEU A 93 0.94 5.96 -4.11
CA LEU A 93 1.28 5.46 -2.78
C LEU A 93 1.74 6.58 -1.87
N GLN A 94 2.54 7.50 -2.37
CA GLN A 94 2.99 8.64 -1.58
C GLN A 94 1.82 9.54 -1.17
N ASN A 95 0.95 9.85 -2.11
CA ASN A 95 -0.17 10.75 -1.84
C ASN A 95 -1.20 10.11 -0.93
N LYS A 96 -1.65 8.89 -1.25
CA LYS A 96 -2.66 8.22 -0.45
C LYS A 96 -2.11 7.76 0.89
N GLY A 97 -0.86 7.30 0.91
CA GLY A 97 -0.21 6.91 2.14
C GLY A 97 -0.05 8.10 3.09
N ALA A 98 0.34 9.25 2.56
CA ALA A 98 0.47 10.46 3.38
C ALA A 98 -0.87 10.84 3.99
N LEU A 99 -1.97 10.72 3.23
CA LEU A 99 -3.30 11.04 3.75
C LEU A 99 -3.70 10.10 4.88
N ILE A 100 -3.34 8.82 4.76
CA ILE A 100 -3.64 7.84 5.81
C ILE A 100 -2.87 8.16 7.09
N LEU A 101 -1.63 8.59 6.95
CA LEU A 101 -0.76 8.87 8.09
C LEU A 101 -0.94 10.28 8.64
N GLU A 102 -1.56 11.15 7.88
CA GLU A 102 -1.76 12.53 8.30
C GLU A 102 -2.80 12.60 9.41
N ASP A 103 -2.46 13.35 10.44
CA ASP A 103 -3.38 13.55 11.55
C ASP A 103 -4.27 14.73 11.25
N LYS A 104 -5.49 14.46 10.83
CA LYS A 104 -6.46 15.50 10.53
C LYS A 104 -7.34 15.79 11.73
N SER A 105 -6.72 16.20 12.78
CA SER A 105 -7.48 16.62 13.94
C SER A 105 -7.96 18.04 13.72
N GLY A 106 -9.14 18.18 13.42
CA GLY A 106 -9.67 19.51 13.30
C GLY A 106 -10.32 19.77 12.02
#